data_68f1298b595a6d175d5b7cfdb85c0f33
#
_entry.id   68f1298b595a6d175d5b7cfdb85c0f33
#
_cell.length_a   1.000
_cell.length_b   1.000
_cell.length_c   1.000
_cell.angle_alpha   90.00
_cell.angle_beta   90.00
_cell.angle_gamma   90.00
#
_symmetry.space_group_name_H-M   'P 1'
#
loop_
_entity.id
_entity.type
_entity.pdbx_description
1 polymer ?
#
loop_
_entity_poly.entity_id
_entity_poly.type
_entity_poly.pdbx_seq_one_letter_code
_entity_poly.pdbx_strand_id
1 'polypeptide(L)'
;MQKSSSLFLRKIEQFIEQKELMNNSQLYLVALSGGADSVALLLALKKLGYNIEAAHCNFHLRGEESDRDEDFCKNLCRELDIKLHLAHFDTQTNASLHGISIEMAARNLRYNYFESLLKDINASAVCVAHHKDDSAETLLLNLIRGTGIEGLTGIKSKNNRIVRPFLCVRRNEIINYLEQQNQSFVTDSSNLVNDVQRNKIRLDVMPLLQTINPLVVEHLNQTGEYIEEAASILNTALEQMQNRVVLLKTEEQTIIDIERLEKEQSSNYLLWYILKNYGFNAAQIKQISCGLKTSVGRVWESTTHALTINNNKIIVEPLFTCDSKEYRLIEEGLYHLNSKLSIEIKKEPYSIDNGFSKDPKDVWIDADKVVFPLSVRLIKEGDRMIPLGMKGSKLISDILTDTKVSYFDRQRQYVLLNNDQQIIWLVGRRIDDRYKITSSTKTVLKIKLL
;
A
#
# COMPACT_ATOMS: atom_id res chain seq x y z
N MET A 1 1.49 50.20 -4.73
CA MET A 1 2.33 48.98 -4.64
C MET A 1 2.21 48.25 -3.28
N GLN A 2 2.42 48.88 -2.14
CA GLN A 2 2.30 48.22 -0.81
C GLN A 2 0.94 47.58 -0.52
N LYS A 3 -0.22 48.15 -0.96
CA LYS A 3 -1.54 47.59 -0.75
C LYS A 3 -1.76 46.22 -1.44
N SER A 4 -1.22 46.01 -2.63
CA SER A 4 -1.40 44.72 -3.38
C SER A 4 -0.57 43.60 -2.78
N SER A 5 0.64 43.85 -2.34
CA SER A 5 1.48 42.88 -1.62
C SER A 5 0.83 42.45 -0.28
N SER A 6 0.19 43.41 0.42
CA SER A 6 -0.54 43.05 1.66
C SER A 6 -1.79 42.22 1.40
N LEU A 7 -2.45 42.38 0.24
CA LEU A 7 -3.64 41.57 -0.13
C LEU A 7 -3.23 40.13 -0.47
N PHE A 8 -2.13 39.92 -1.20
CA PHE A 8 -1.60 38.60 -1.51
C PHE A 8 -1.25 37.82 -0.24
N LEU A 9 -0.52 38.43 0.68
CA LEU A 9 -0.16 37.80 1.96
C LEU A 9 -1.39 37.50 2.82
N ARG A 10 -2.35 38.41 2.93
CA ARG A 10 -3.61 38.18 3.64
C ARG A 10 -4.41 36.97 3.10
N LYS A 11 -4.46 36.85 1.78
CA LYS A 11 -5.17 35.72 1.14
C LYS A 11 -4.53 34.37 1.52
N ILE A 12 -3.20 34.32 1.58
CA ILE A 12 -2.46 33.12 1.99
C ILE A 12 -2.67 32.84 3.49
N GLU A 13 -2.55 33.87 4.33
CA GLU A 13 -2.75 33.75 5.77
C GLU A 13 -4.14 33.23 6.10
N GLN A 14 -5.19 33.82 5.53
CA GLN A 14 -6.57 33.38 5.69
C GLN A 14 -6.77 31.93 5.22
N PHE A 15 -6.15 31.54 4.10
CA PHE A 15 -6.24 30.16 3.61
C PHE A 15 -5.54 29.16 4.53
N ILE A 16 -4.35 29.53 5.06
CA ILE A 16 -3.63 28.72 6.05
C ILE A 16 -4.48 28.51 7.31
N GLU A 17 -5.10 29.55 7.81
CA GLU A 17 -5.99 29.51 8.98
C GLU A 17 -7.24 28.67 8.73
N GLN A 18 -7.97 28.94 7.63
CA GLN A 18 -9.22 28.23 7.27
C GLN A 18 -9.03 26.73 7.04
N LYS A 19 -7.86 26.33 6.49
CA LYS A 19 -7.53 24.92 6.22
C LYS A 19 -6.65 24.29 7.29
N GLU A 20 -6.37 25.01 8.39
CA GLU A 20 -5.54 24.55 9.51
C GLU A 20 -4.21 23.93 9.05
N LEU A 21 -3.52 24.60 8.10
CA LEU A 21 -2.34 24.05 7.45
C LEU A 21 -1.10 24.18 8.32
N MET A 22 -0.94 25.32 8.99
CA MET A 22 0.28 25.70 9.72
C MET A 22 -0.08 26.50 10.97
N ASN A 23 0.82 26.47 11.97
CA ASN A 23 0.80 27.35 13.13
C ASN A 23 2.20 27.92 13.42
N ASN A 24 2.26 29.06 14.11
CA ASN A 24 3.51 29.80 14.31
C ASN A 24 4.45 29.17 15.35
N SER A 25 3.99 28.17 16.11
CA SER A 25 4.79 27.52 17.16
C SER A 25 5.63 26.34 16.63
N GLN A 26 5.42 25.92 15.39
CA GLN A 26 6.07 24.76 14.79
C GLN A 26 7.05 25.16 13.69
N LEU A 27 8.06 24.33 13.48
CA LEU A 27 9.00 24.45 12.36
C LEU A 27 8.43 23.80 11.11
N TYR A 28 8.58 24.47 9.95
CA TYR A 28 8.19 23.97 8.63
C TYR A 28 9.36 23.98 7.66
N LEU A 29 9.38 23.02 6.76
CA LEU A 29 10.39 22.91 5.72
C LEU A 29 9.80 23.40 4.39
N VAL A 30 10.42 24.38 3.75
CA VAL A 30 10.01 24.88 2.42
C VAL A 30 10.80 24.17 1.34
N ALA A 31 10.11 23.46 0.44
CA ALA A 31 10.73 22.86 -0.73
C ALA A 31 11.11 23.95 -1.74
N LEU A 32 12.38 24.29 -1.84
CA LEU A 32 12.93 25.39 -2.62
C LEU A 32 13.62 24.86 -3.88
N SER A 33 13.03 25.09 -5.06
CA SER A 33 13.64 24.73 -6.36
C SER A 33 14.41 25.86 -7.03
N GLY A 34 14.29 27.09 -6.51
CA GLY A 34 14.80 28.30 -7.16
C GLY A 34 13.81 28.95 -8.13
N GLY A 35 12.79 28.22 -8.59
CA GLY A 35 11.75 28.76 -9.47
C GLY A 35 10.78 29.70 -8.76
N ALA A 36 10.07 30.52 -9.55
CA ALA A 36 9.18 31.60 -9.09
C ALA A 36 8.26 31.17 -7.93
N ASP A 37 7.55 30.06 -8.09
CA ASP A 37 6.54 29.63 -7.13
C ASP A 37 7.17 29.28 -5.77
N SER A 38 8.30 28.57 -5.75
CA SER A 38 9.00 28.18 -4.52
C SER A 38 9.69 29.37 -3.83
N VAL A 39 10.25 30.30 -4.60
CA VAL A 39 10.85 31.53 -4.08
C VAL A 39 9.78 32.43 -3.44
N ALA A 40 8.66 32.61 -4.12
CA ALA A 40 7.54 33.38 -3.59
C ALA A 40 6.97 32.77 -2.30
N LEU A 41 6.87 31.44 -2.23
CA LEU A 41 6.39 30.73 -1.03
C LEU A 41 7.34 30.98 0.16
N LEU A 42 8.67 30.85 -0.06
CA LEU A 42 9.67 31.10 0.97
C LEU A 42 9.55 32.53 1.52
N LEU A 43 9.46 33.53 0.63
CA LEU A 43 9.29 34.92 1.01
C LEU A 43 7.99 35.21 1.73
N ALA A 44 6.87 34.66 1.24
CA ALA A 44 5.58 34.89 1.82
C ALA A 44 5.50 34.33 3.25
N LEU A 45 5.94 33.09 3.47
CA LEU A 45 5.93 32.44 4.78
C LEU A 45 6.86 33.16 5.77
N LYS A 46 8.05 33.60 5.33
CA LYS A 46 8.94 34.41 6.17
C LYS A 46 8.28 35.73 6.58
N LYS A 47 7.63 36.44 5.64
CA LYS A 47 6.97 37.72 5.93
C LYS A 47 5.73 37.57 6.83
N LEU A 48 5.06 36.41 6.77
CA LEU A 48 3.95 36.07 7.66
C LEU A 48 4.43 35.60 9.05
N GLY A 49 5.75 35.50 9.27
CA GLY A 49 6.34 35.20 10.58
C GLY A 49 6.34 33.69 10.93
N TYR A 50 6.16 32.81 9.96
CA TYR A 50 6.28 31.37 10.21
C TYR A 50 7.74 30.96 10.44
N ASN A 51 7.95 30.02 11.36
CA ASN A 51 9.26 29.43 11.59
C ASN A 51 9.56 28.42 10.48
N ILE A 52 10.53 28.74 9.61
CA ILE A 52 10.80 27.96 8.39
C ILE A 52 12.29 27.70 8.20
N GLU A 53 12.62 26.52 7.67
CA GLU A 53 13.89 26.19 7.04
C GLU A 53 13.64 25.80 5.57
N ALA A 54 14.63 25.87 4.71
CA ALA A 54 14.49 25.53 3.29
C ALA A 54 15.20 24.21 2.97
N ALA A 55 14.68 23.47 1.97
CA ALA A 55 15.35 22.29 1.42
C ALA A 55 15.41 22.36 -0.11
N HIS A 56 16.61 22.20 -0.67
CA HIS A 56 16.86 22.10 -2.09
C HIS A 56 17.41 20.73 -2.45
N CYS A 57 16.87 20.13 -3.54
CA CYS A 57 17.29 18.84 -4.07
C CYS A 57 17.94 19.04 -5.44
N ASN A 58 19.24 18.77 -5.55
CA ASN A 58 19.95 18.73 -6.81
C ASN A 58 19.95 17.30 -7.36
N PHE A 59 19.30 17.11 -8.51
CA PHE A 59 19.16 15.80 -9.17
C PHE A 59 20.22 15.56 -10.25
N HIS A 60 21.11 16.52 -10.50
CA HIS A 60 22.16 16.49 -11.53
C HIS A 60 21.67 16.11 -12.93
N LEU A 61 20.43 16.46 -13.28
CA LEU A 61 19.81 16.10 -14.55
C LEU A 61 20.09 17.11 -15.68
N ARG A 62 20.54 18.34 -15.33
CA ARG A 62 20.68 19.46 -16.27
C ARG A 62 22.09 20.08 -16.23
N GLY A 63 23.10 19.35 -15.72
CA GLY A 63 24.48 19.82 -15.66
C GLY A 63 24.60 21.18 -14.97
N GLU A 64 25.24 22.16 -15.64
CA GLU A 64 25.52 23.51 -15.11
C GLU A 64 24.25 24.29 -14.68
N GLU A 65 23.08 24.02 -15.29
CA GLU A 65 21.85 24.66 -14.84
C GLU A 65 21.45 24.19 -13.43
N SER A 66 21.67 22.94 -13.11
CA SER A 66 21.37 22.40 -11.77
C SER A 66 22.25 23.03 -10.70
N ASP A 67 23.52 23.27 -11.00
CA ASP A 67 24.49 23.90 -10.08
C ASP A 67 24.19 25.40 -9.90
N ARG A 68 23.84 26.09 -11.00
CA ARG A 68 23.36 27.48 -10.96
C ARG A 68 22.13 27.64 -10.07
N ASP A 69 21.17 26.75 -10.20
CA ASP A 69 19.92 26.79 -9.43
C ASP A 69 20.18 26.54 -7.93
N GLU A 70 21.11 25.65 -7.60
CA GLU A 70 21.57 25.42 -6.24
C GLU A 70 22.26 26.63 -5.64
N ASP A 71 23.18 27.25 -6.39
CA ASP A 71 23.90 28.46 -5.93
C ASP A 71 22.94 29.64 -5.75
N PHE A 72 21.95 29.80 -6.61
CA PHE A 72 20.87 30.75 -6.40
C PHE A 72 20.14 30.50 -5.07
N CYS A 73 19.74 29.26 -4.78
CA CYS A 73 19.06 28.90 -3.55
C CYS A 73 19.93 29.18 -2.30
N LYS A 74 21.23 28.87 -2.37
CA LYS A 74 22.19 29.17 -1.29
C LYS A 74 22.27 30.66 -1.00
N ASN A 75 22.41 31.49 -2.06
CA ASN A 75 22.52 32.94 -1.92
C ASN A 75 21.24 33.56 -1.37
N LEU A 76 20.08 33.17 -1.91
CA LEU A 76 18.78 33.61 -1.43
C LEU A 76 18.55 33.26 0.06
N CYS A 77 18.84 32.04 0.47
CA CYS A 77 18.67 31.63 1.86
C CYS A 77 19.64 32.39 2.80
N ARG A 78 20.86 32.68 2.35
CA ARG A 78 21.84 33.50 3.10
C ARG A 78 21.33 34.92 3.27
N GLU A 79 20.84 35.56 2.22
CA GLU A 79 20.28 36.93 2.26
C GLU A 79 19.06 37.02 3.17
N LEU A 80 18.28 35.96 3.20
CA LEU A 80 17.05 35.87 4.03
C LEU A 80 17.33 35.40 5.45
N ASP A 81 18.54 35.00 5.82
CA ASP A 81 18.86 34.36 7.09
C ASP A 81 17.94 33.16 7.36
N ILE A 82 17.83 32.24 6.38
CA ILE A 82 17.07 31.00 6.45
C ILE A 82 18.06 29.85 6.29
N LYS A 83 17.98 28.86 7.18
CA LYS A 83 18.80 27.65 7.08
C LYS A 83 18.39 26.80 5.87
N LEU A 84 19.37 26.45 5.03
CA LEU A 84 19.18 25.64 3.83
C LEU A 84 19.77 24.24 4.02
N HIS A 85 18.97 23.24 3.71
CA HIS A 85 19.38 21.84 3.61
C HIS A 85 19.53 21.45 2.14
N LEU A 86 20.67 20.84 1.81
CA LEU A 86 20.99 20.44 0.44
C LEU A 86 21.05 18.92 0.35
N ALA A 87 20.51 18.38 -0.73
CA ALA A 87 20.65 16.97 -1.07
C ALA A 87 21.01 16.81 -2.55
N HIS A 88 21.93 15.90 -2.81
CA HIS A 88 22.37 15.53 -4.16
C HIS A 88 21.97 14.09 -4.45
N PHE A 89 21.45 13.82 -5.65
CA PHE A 89 20.94 12.51 -6.02
C PHE A 89 21.48 12.04 -7.37
N ASP A 90 21.95 10.82 -7.43
CA ASP A 90 22.15 10.10 -8.68
C ASP A 90 20.82 9.50 -9.17
N THR A 91 20.05 10.36 -9.85
CA THR A 91 18.70 10.03 -10.29
C THR A 91 18.69 9.00 -11.41
N GLN A 92 19.70 9.01 -12.29
CA GLN A 92 19.77 8.09 -13.45
C GLN A 92 20.03 6.66 -12.98
N THR A 93 20.98 6.46 -12.07
CA THR A 93 21.25 5.14 -11.47
C THR A 93 20.03 4.62 -10.70
N ASN A 94 19.37 5.49 -9.93
CA ASN A 94 18.17 5.10 -9.19
C ASN A 94 17.02 4.66 -10.12
N ALA A 95 16.76 5.42 -11.18
CA ALA A 95 15.74 5.08 -12.18
C ALA A 95 16.00 3.72 -12.83
N SER A 96 17.26 3.46 -13.22
CA SER A 96 17.69 2.22 -13.85
C SER A 96 17.55 1.01 -12.92
N LEU A 97 17.97 1.14 -11.66
CA LEU A 97 17.90 0.07 -10.66
C LEU A 97 16.45 -0.36 -10.36
N HIS A 98 15.52 0.59 -10.36
CA HIS A 98 14.13 0.32 -10.02
C HIS A 98 13.23 0.13 -11.26
N GLY A 99 13.75 0.27 -12.48
CA GLY A 99 12.97 0.15 -13.72
C GLY A 99 11.84 1.18 -13.85
N ILE A 100 12.04 2.42 -13.35
CA ILE A 100 11.06 3.50 -13.35
C ILE A 100 11.56 4.69 -14.18
N SER A 101 10.65 5.61 -14.54
CA SER A 101 11.04 6.83 -15.24
C SER A 101 11.91 7.74 -14.37
N ILE A 102 12.77 8.55 -15.00
CA ILE A 102 13.62 9.54 -14.33
C ILE A 102 12.78 10.51 -13.48
N GLU A 103 11.63 10.94 -13.99
CA GLU A 103 10.69 11.81 -13.26
C GLU A 103 10.16 11.14 -11.99
N MET A 104 9.78 9.86 -12.09
CA MET A 104 9.32 9.08 -10.93
C MET A 104 10.43 8.85 -9.92
N ALA A 105 11.66 8.56 -10.38
CA ALA A 105 12.83 8.41 -9.51
C ALA A 105 13.14 9.72 -8.77
N ALA A 106 13.19 10.85 -9.46
CA ALA A 106 13.41 12.17 -8.86
C ALA A 106 12.31 12.51 -7.82
N ARG A 107 11.06 12.18 -8.15
CA ARG A 107 9.93 12.37 -7.22
C ARG A 107 10.09 11.51 -5.96
N ASN A 108 10.38 10.22 -6.09
CA ASN A 108 10.54 9.31 -4.96
C ASN A 108 11.71 9.73 -4.06
N LEU A 109 12.87 10.04 -4.65
CA LEU A 109 14.06 10.52 -3.94
C LEU A 109 13.76 11.79 -3.15
N ARG A 110 13.08 12.75 -3.76
CA ARG A 110 12.68 14.02 -3.12
C ARG A 110 11.80 13.78 -1.89
N TYR A 111 10.73 12.99 -2.01
CA TYR A 111 9.80 12.79 -0.90
C TYR A 111 10.40 11.94 0.22
N ASN A 112 11.21 10.94 -0.11
CA ASN A 112 11.96 10.16 0.89
C ASN A 112 12.95 11.04 1.68
N TYR A 113 13.66 11.90 0.99
CA TYR A 113 14.54 12.88 1.65
C TYR A 113 13.77 13.82 2.56
N PHE A 114 12.68 14.40 2.09
CA PHE A 114 11.87 15.29 2.92
C PHE A 114 11.33 14.57 4.16
N GLU A 115 10.89 13.33 4.04
CA GLU A 115 10.40 12.56 5.17
C GLU A 115 11.49 12.29 6.23
N SER A 116 12.71 11.95 5.80
CA SER A 116 13.86 11.80 6.69
C SER A 116 14.22 13.13 7.35
N LEU A 117 14.37 14.19 6.55
CA LEU A 117 14.75 15.51 7.05
C LEU A 117 13.75 16.07 8.05
N LEU A 118 12.43 15.88 7.83
CA LEU A 118 11.40 16.29 8.78
C LEU A 118 11.55 15.62 10.14
N LYS A 119 12.04 14.37 10.19
CA LYS A 119 12.32 13.67 11.45
C LYS A 119 13.58 14.22 12.12
N ASP A 120 14.63 14.42 11.32
CA ASP A 120 15.94 14.87 11.83
C ASP A 120 15.90 16.26 12.46
N ILE A 121 15.14 17.20 11.86
CA ILE A 121 15.02 18.58 12.36
C ILE A 121 13.75 18.81 13.20
N ASN A 122 12.96 17.76 13.46
CA ASN A 122 11.68 17.82 14.15
C ASN A 122 10.71 18.86 13.56
N ALA A 123 10.67 18.98 12.22
CA ALA A 123 9.73 19.85 11.54
C ALA A 123 8.38 19.17 11.33
N SER A 124 7.30 19.96 11.35
CA SER A 124 5.92 19.47 11.29
C SER A 124 5.50 19.02 9.92
N ALA A 125 5.83 19.78 8.88
CA ALA A 125 5.43 19.51 7.51
C ALA A 125 6.37 20.17 6.49
N VAL A 126 6.27 19.70 5.23
CA VAL A 126 6.90 20.33 4.05
C VAL A 126 5.88 21.22 3.36
N CYS A 127 6.24 22.48 3.13
CA CYS A 127 5.50 23.45 2.34
C CYS A 127 5.92 23.34 0.87
N VAL A 128 4.97 23.07 -0.03
CA VAL A 128 5.19 22.94 -1.47
C VAL A 128 4.36 24.00 -2.20
N ALA A 129 4.96 24.66 -3.18
CA ALA A 129 4.42 25.84 -3.85
C ALA A 129 3.43 25.51 -5.00
N HIS A 130 2.62 24.48 -4.88
CA HIS A 130 1.52 24.24 -5.83
C HIS A 130 0.46 25.34 -5.68
N HIS A 131 -0.03 25.84 -6.81
CA HIS A 131 -0.99 26.93 -6.88
C HIS A 131 -2.30 26.53 -7.59
N LYS A 132 -3.28 27.43 -7.71
CA LYS A 132 -4.59 27.17 -8.33
C LYS A 132 -4.51 26.60 -9.74
N ASP A 133 -3.62 27.12 -10.55
CA ASP A 133 -3.47 26.65 -11.93
C ASP A 133 -2.97 25.19 -11.96
N ASP A 134 -2.04 24.80 -11.07
CA ASP A 134 -1.60 23.40 -10.94
C ASP A 134 -2.75 22.45 -10.55
N SER A 135 -3.65 22.92 -9.68
CA SER A 135 -4.82 22.14 -9.26
C SER A 135 -5.79 21.93 -10.42
N ALA A 136 -6.08 22.99 -11.19
CA ALA A 136 -6.93 22.90 -12.39
C ALA A 136 -6.32 21.98 -13.46
N GLU A 137 -5.00 22.10 -13.73
CA GLU A 137 -4.27 21.20 -14.64
C GLU A 137 -4.37 19.74 -14.19
N THR A 138 -4.23 19.48 -12.89
CA THR A 138 -4.30 18.14 -12.32
C THR A 138 -5.71 17.56 -12.43
N LEU A 139 -6.74 18.36 -12.19
CA LEU A 139 -8.14 17.93 -12.33
C LEU A 139 -8.43 17.53 -13.79
N LEU A 140 -8.04 18.36 -14.77
CA LEU A 140 -8.19 18.06 -16.19
C LEU A 140 -7.41 16.80 -16.60
N LEU A 141 -6.16 16.68 -16.17
CA LEU A 141 -5.34 15.51 -16.47
C LEU A 141 -5.97 14.23 -15.95
N ASN A 142 -6.50 14.26 -14.73
CA ASN A 142 -7.17 13.13 -14.11
C ASN A 142 -8.48 12.80 -14.83
N LEU A 143 -9.26 13.82 -15.21
CA LEU A 143 -10.50 13.65 -15.99
C LEU A 143 -10.22 12.93 -17.33
N ILE A 144 -9.19 13.38 -18.07
CA ILE A 144 -8.77 12.78 -19.35
C ILE A 144 -8.32 11.32 -19.15
N ARG A 145 -7.70 11.00 -18.03
CA ARG A 145 -7.26 9.63 -17.68
C ARG A 145 -8.40 8.72 -17.23
N GLY A 146 -9.61 9.23 -17.04
CA GLY A 146 -10.75 8.43 -16.61
C GLY A 146 -10.72 8.04 -15.14
N THR A 147 -10.43 9.00 -14.27
CA THR A 147 -10.41 8.79 -12.82
C THR A 147 -11.82 8.70 -12.21
N GLY A 148 -11.91 8.12 -11.00
CA GLY A 148 -13.10 8.22 -10.15
C GLY A 148 -13.17 9.55 -9.39
N ILE A 149 -14.18 9.67 -8.52
CA ILE A 149 -14.48 10.91 -7.76
C ILE A 149 -13.26 11.43 -6.98
N GLU A 150 -12.44 10.55 -6.40
CA GLU A 150 -11.24 10.92 -5.63
C GLU A 150 -10.19 11.66 -6.46
N GLY A 151 -10.05 11.34 -7.74
CA GLY A 151 -9.07 12.01 -8.61
C GLY A 151 -9.56 13.34 -9.17
N LEU A 152 -10.86 13.64 -9.08
CA LEU A 152 -11.46 14.89 -9.53
C LEU A 152 -11.45 16.01 -8.47
N THR A 153 -10.93 15.75 -7.28
CA THR A 153 -10.81 16.75 -6.21
C THR A 153 -9.68 17.76 -6.44
N GLY A 154 -8.88 17.60 -7.51
CA GLY A 154 -7.69 18.42 -7.74
C GLY A 154 -6.54 18.10 -6.78
N ILE A 155 -5.76 19.12 -6.42
CA ILE A 155 -4.65 18.98 -5.47
C ILE A 155 -5.13 19.33 -4.06
N LYS A 156 -4.99 18.40 -3.12
CA LYS A 156 -5.35 18.63 -1.70
C LYS A 156 -4.42 19.64 -1.05
N SER A 157 -4.97 20.55 -0.26
CA SER A 157 -4.22 21.56 0.50
C SER A 157 -3.29 20.94 1.54
N LYS A 158 -3.69 19.80 2.12
CA LYS A 158 -2.89 18.99 3.04
C LYS A 158 -2.96 17.51 2.66
N ASN A 159 -1.81 16.86 2.64
CA ASN A 159 -1.72 15.41 2.44
C ASN A 159 -0.58 14.87 3.32
N ASN A 160 -0.91 14.14 4.38
CA ASN A 160 0.02 13.73 5.44
C ASN A 160 0.83 14.94 5.96
N ARG A 161 2.16 14.89 5.81
CA ARG A 161 3.09 15.96 6.22
C ARG A 161 3.44 16.94 5.08
N ILE A 162 2.63 17.04 4.05
CA ILE A 162 2.80 17.99 2.94
C ILE A 162 1.67 18.99 2.98
N VAL A 163 2.00 20.28 3.03
CA VAL A 163 1.05 21.40 2.99
C VAL A 163 1.29 22.30 1.79
N ARG A 164 0.23 22.90 1.26
CA ARG A 164 0.28 23.70 0.02
C ARG A 164 -0.41 25.06 0.22
N PRO A 165 0.26 26.01 0.84
CA PRO A 165 -0.33 27.31 1.17
C PRO A 165 -0.76 28.12 -0.04
N PHE A 166 -0.20 27.86 -1.22
CA PHE A 166 -0.44 28.63 -2.45
C PHE A 166 -1.64 28.14 -3.28
N LEU A 167 -2.34 27.09 -2.87
CA LEU A 167 -3.56 26.65 -3.60
C LEU A 167 -4.68 27.70 -3.64
N CYS A 168 -4.59 28.77 -2.85
CA CYS A 168 -5.52 29.90 -2.89
C CYS A 168 -5.16 30.96 -3.93
N VAL A 169 -3.99 30.97 -4.51
CA VAL A 169 -3.50 32.02 -5.44
C VAL A 169 -3.23 31.46 -6.84
N ARG A 170 -3.27 32.37 -7.82
CA ARG A 170 -2.96 32.11 -9.23
C ARG A 170 -1.46 32.37 -9.50
N ARG A 171 -0.91 31.74 -10.56
CA ARG A 171 0.47 31.95 -10.99
C ARG A 171 0.78 33.40 -11.30
N ASN A 172 -0.13 34.14 -11.93
CA ASN A 172 0.07 35.57 -12.20
C ASN A 172 0.15 36.41 -10.92
N GLU A 173 -0.61 36.08 -9.88
CA GLU A 173 -0.50 36.75 -8.57
C GLU A 173 0.86 36.51 -7.94
N ILE A 174 1.43 35.30 -8.09
CA ILE A 174 2.78 34.94 -7.61
C ILE A 174 3.86 35.76 -8.32
N ILE A 175 3.82 35.84 -9.64
CA ILE A 175 4.77 36.63 -10.43
C ILE A 175 4.69 38.10 -10.06
N ASN A 176 3.49 38.69 -10.03
CA ASN A 176 3.27 40.08 -9.63
C ASN A 176 3.81 40.35 -8.19
N TYR A 177 3.67 39.39 -7.29
CA TYR A 177 4.22 39.52 -5.93
C TYR A 177 5.74 39.57 -5.94
N LEU A 178 6.43 38.71 -6.70
CA LEU A 178 7.90 38.71 -6.83
C LEU A 178 8.40 40.02 -7.48
N GLU A 179 7.75 40.49 -8.53
CA GLU A 179 8.08 41.79 -9.16
C GLU A 179 7.97 42.96 -8.17
N GLN A 180 6.91 42.98 -7.35
CA GLN A 180 6.74 44.00 -6.30
C GLN A 180 7.81 43.94 -5.21
N GLN A 181 8.40 42.75 -4.99
CA GLN A 181 9.50 42.56 -4.05
C GLN A 181 10.88 42.79 -4.68
N ASN A 182 10.96 43.08 -5.98
CA ASN A 182 12.19 43.08 -6.79
C ASN A 182 13.02 41.81 -6.60
N GLN A 183 12.33 40.66 -6.42
CA GLN A 183 12.98 39.37 -6.20
C GLN A 183 13.17 38.62 -7.51
N SER A 184 14.41 38.28 -7.82
CA SER A 184 14.74 37.39 -8.93
C SER A 184 14.42 35.93 -8.61
N PHE A 185 14.28 35.15 -9.65
CA PHE A 185 14.08 33.68 -9.57
C PHE A 185 14.69 33.03 -10.81
N VAL A 186 14.90 31.71 -10.74
CA VAL A 186 15.42 30.91 -11.86
C VAL A 186 14.28 30.41 -12.75
N THR A 187 14.49 30.51 -14.06
CA THR A 187 13.55 29.94 -15.04
C THR A 187 14.09 28.60 -15.53
N ASP A 188 13.29 27.54 -15.36
CA ASP A 188 13.61 26.20 -15.82
C ASP A 188 13.27 26.06 -17.31
N SER A 189 14.26 25.74 -18.14
CA SER A 189 14.12 25.56 -19.59
C SER A 189 13.14 24.42 -19.96
N SER A 190 13.02 23.39 -19.13
CA SER A 190 12.11 22.25 -19.35
C SER A 190 10.62 22.62 -19.27
N ASN A 191 10.26 23.73 -18.64
CA ASN A 191 8.89 24.22 -18.57
C ASN A 191 8.34 24.70 -19.93
N LEU A 192 9.20 24.91 -20.92
CA LEU A 192 8.87 25.40 -22.24
C LEU A 192 8.69 24.29 -23.29
N VAL A 193 8.99 23.03 -22.93
CA VAL A 193 8.93 21.89 -23.84
C VAL A 193 7.59 21.18 -23.72
N ASN A 194 6.89 20.97 -24.83
CA ASN A 194 5.51 20.49 -24.90
C ASN A 194 5.37 18.95 -24.93
N ASP A 195 6.43 18.20 -24.60
CA ASP A 195 6.45 16.73 -24.73
C ASP A 195 5.74 15.98 -23.58
N VAL A 196 5.48 16.65 -22.45
CA VAL A 196 4.81 16.06 -21.30
C VAL A 196 3.33 16.40 -21.31
N GLN A 197 2.45 15.43 -21.07
CA GLN A 197 0.98 15.60 -21.05
C GLN A 197 0.53 16.84 -20.22
N ARG A 198 1.18 17.11 -19.10
CA ARG A 198 0.86 18.25 -18.26
C ARG A 198 1.22 19.58 -18.92
N ASN A 199 2.35 19.63 -19.64
CA ASN A 199 2.73 20.84 -20.39
C ASN A 199 1.76 21.10 -21.53
N LYS A 200 1.23 20.08 -22.21
CA LYS A 200 0.17 20.24 -23.23
C LYS A 200 -1.09 20.86 -22.63
N ILE A 201 -1.51 20.39 -21.45
CA ILE A 201 -2.65 21.01 -20.77
C ILE A 201 -2.37 22.48 -20.45
N ARG A 202 -1.19 22.79 -19.90
CA ARG A 202 -0.80 24.15 -19.52
C ARG A 202 -0.68 25.09 -20.71
N LEU A 203 -0.01 24.67 -21.79
CA LEU A 203 0.39 25.54 -22.89
C LEU A 203 -0.67 25.61 -24.01
N ASP A 204 -1.45 24.53 -24.21
CA ASP A 204 -2.40 24.44 -25.33
C ASP A 204 -3.85 24.46 -24.83
N VAL A 205 -4.20 23.58 -23.89
CA VAL A 205 -5.60 23.36 -23.50
C VAL A 205 -6.11 24.48 -22.59
N MET A 206 -5.37 24.85 -21.56
CA MET A 206 -5.81 25.88 -20.60
C MET A 206 -6.00 27.25 -21.28
N PRO A 207 -5.09 27.75 -22.15
CA PRO A 207 -5.33 28.98 -22.88
C PRO A 207 -6.60 28.92 -23.76
N LEU A 208 -6.83 27.78 -24.45
CA LEU A 208 -8.04 27.59 -25.24
C LEU A 208 -9.31 27.64 -24.37
N LEU A 209 -9.33 26.98 -23.22
CA LEU A 209 -10.45 27.03 -22.30
C LEU A 209 -10.69 28.45 -21.74
N GLN A 210 -9.64 29.22 -21.52
CA GLN A 210 -9.72 30.62 -21.10
C GLN A 210 -10.32 31.55 -22.15
N THR A 211 -10.22 31.23 -23.45
CA THR A 211 -10.93 31.96 -24.51
C THR A 211 -12.45 31.73 -24.45
N ILE A 212 -12.88 30.57 -23.97
CA ILE A 212 -14.30 30.22 -23.78
C ILE A 212 -14.82 30.87 -22.48
N ASN A 213 -14.05 30.72 -21.41
CA ASN A 213 -14.38 31.29 -20.11
C ASN A 213 -13.10 31.76 -19.37
N PRO A 214 -12.87 33.09 -19.24
CA PRO A 214 -11.70 33.62 -18.55
C PRO A 214 -11.55 33.14 -17.08
N LEU A 215 -12.66 32.75 -16.44
CA LEU A 215 -12.69 32.25 -15.06
C LEU A 215 -12.62 30.71 -14.95
N VAL A 216 -12.21 30.01 -16.02
CA VAL A 216 -12.22 28.54 -16.06
C VAL A 216 -11.37 27.92 -14.95
N VAL A 217 -10.23 28.52 -14.57
CA VAL A 217 -9.37 28.01 -13.48
C VAL A 217 -10.09 28.11 -12.14
N GLU A 218 -10.77 29.21 -11.88
CA GLU A 218 -11.60 29.39 -10.68
C GLU A 218 -12.71 28.34 -10.63
N HIS A 219 -13.44 28.17 -11.73
CA HIS A 219 -14.56 27.23 -11.80
C HIS A 219 -14.10 25.77 -11.67
N LEU A 220 -12.96 25.41 -12.27
CA LEU A 220 -12.39 24.06 -12.10
C LEU A 220 -12.01 23.78 -10.63
N ASN A 221 -11.37 24.73 -9.95
CA ASN A 221 -11.06 24.60 -8.53
C ASN A 221 -12.31 24.51 -7.67
N GLN A 222 -13.31 25.37 -7.92
CA GLN A 222 -14.59 25.33 -7.23
C GLN A 222 -15.32 23.98 -7.44
N THR A 223 -15.30 23.46 -8.66
CA THR A 223 -15.83 22.12 -8.96
C THR A 223 -15.08 21.05 -8.16
N GLY A 224 -13.75 21.15 -8.06
CA GLY A 224 -12.93 20.26 -7.26
C GLY A 224 -13.30 20.30 -5.77
N GLU A 225 -13.57 21.50 -5.20
CA GLU A 225 -14.02 21.65 -3.83
C GLU A 225 -15.39 20.99 -3.58
N TYR A 226 -16.38 21.21 -4.47
CA TYR A 226 -17.67 20.52 -4.38
C TYR A 226 -17.55 18.99 -4.46
N ILE A 227 -16.66 18.50 -5.33
CA ILE A 227 -16.38 17.06 -5.44
C ILE A 227 -15.70 16.55 -4.18
N GLU A 228 -14.79 17.31 -3.55
CA GLU A 228 -14.14 16.93 -2.29
C GLU A 228 -15.18 16.79 -1.15
N GLU A 229 -16.10 17.72 -1.02
CA GLU A 229 -17.19 17.63 -0.05
C GLU A 229 -18.09 16.41 -0.30
N ALA A 230 -18.50 16.20 -1.57
CA ALA A 230 -19.28 15.03 -1.95
C ALA A 230 -18.53 13.71 -1.69
N ALA A 231 -17.23 13.66 -1.97
CA ALA A 231 -16.38 12.50 -1.70
C ALA A 231 -16.27 12.21 -0.19
N SER A 232 -16.24 13.23 0.66
CA SER A 232 -16.24 13.07 2.12
C SER A 232 -17.53 12.40 2.60
N ILE A 233 -18.69 12.85 2.12
CA ILE A 233 -19.99 12.26 2.44
C ILE A 233 -20.05 10.81 1.95
N LEU A 234 -19.62 10.58 0.69
CA LEU A 234 -19.57 9.23 0.10
C LEU A 234 -18.68 8.28 0.89
N ASN A 235 -17.48 8.72 1.29
CA ASN A 235 -16.56 7.90 2.06
C ASN A 235 -17.15 7.49 3.41
N THR A 236 -17.81 8.41 4.12
CA THR A 236 -18.52 8.11 5.37
C THR A 236 -19.62 7.05 5.15
N ALA A 237 -20.41 7.19 4.09
CA ALA A 237 -21.42 6.20 3.74
C ALA A 237 -20.83 4.84 3.40
N LEU A 238 -19.73 4.82 2.62
CA LEU A 238 -19.04 3.59 2.25
C LEU A 238 -18.42 2.87 3.46
N GLU A 239 -17.85 3.61 4.41
CA GLU A 239 -17.35 3.04 5.67
C GLU A 239 -18.48 2.40 6.48
N GLN A 240 -19.63 3.05 6.59
CA GLN A 240 -20.80 2.46 7.24
C GLN A 240 -21.29 1.21 6.53
N MET A 241 -21.36 1.21 5.18
CA MET A 241 -21.72 0.05 4.38
C MET A 241 -20.69 -1.07 4.55
N GLN A 242 -19.38 -0.75 4.52
CA GLN A 242 -18.31 -1.72 4.76
C GLN A 242 -18.46 -2.41 6.13
N ASN A 243 -18.75 -1.65 7.18
CA ASN A 243 -18.95 -2.19 8.54
C ASN A 243 -20.15 -3.15 8.64
N ARG A 244 -21.15 -3.03 7.76
CA ARG A 244 -22.28 -3.97 7.70
C ARG A 244 -21.96 -5.26 6.97
N VAL A 245 -21.09 -5.21 5.96
CA VAL A 245 -20.81 -6.38 5.10
C VAL A 245 -19.54 -7.12 5.48
N VAL A 246 -18.56 -6.47 6.13
CA VAL A 246 -17.32 -7.09 6.59
C VAL A 246 -17.57 -7.79 7.94
N LEU A 247 -17.43 -9.11 7.96
CA LEU A 247 -17.61 -9.92 9.16
C LEU A 247 -16.37 -9.94 10.05
N LEU A 248 -15.19 -9.91 9.42
CA LEU A 248 -13.89 -9.93 10.08
C LEU A 248 -12.90 -9.07 9.29
N LYS A 249 -12.11 -8.29 10.00
CA LYS A 249 -10.98 -7.54 9.43
C LYS A 249 -9.82 -7.55 10.40
N THR A 250 -8.79 -8.32 10.07
CA THR A 250 -7.52 -8.41 10.79
C THR A 250 -6.36 -8.18 9.81
N GLU A 251 -5.14 -8.15 10.30
CA GLU A 251 -3.96 -8.10 9.42
C GLU A 251 -3.80 -9.39 8.59
N GLU A 252 -4.28 -10.52 9.12
CA GLU A 252 -4.15 -11.83 8.48
C GLU A 252 -5.30 -12.14 7.52
N GLN A 253 -6.51 -11.61 7.75
CA GLN A 253 -7.68 -12.01 6.98
C GLN A 253 -8.78 -10.94 6.99
N THR A 254 -9.43 -10.76 5.85
CA THR A 254 -10.69 -10.02 5.73
C THR A 254 -11.77 -10.92 5.15
N ILE A 255 -12.93 -10.96 5.80
CA ILE A 255 -14.09 -11.78 5.39
C ILE A 255 -15.26 -10.85 5.09
N ILE A 256 -15.81 -10.95 3.88
CA ILE A 256 -16.96 -10.17 3.41
C ILE A 256 -18.13 -11.13 3.19
N ASP A 257 -19.31 -10.80 3.70
CA ASP A 257 -20.54 -11.54 3.48
C ASP A 257 -21.17 -11.13 2.14
N ILE A 258 -21.36 -12.10 1.24
CA ILE A 258 -21.87 -11.83 -0.11
C ILE A 258 -23.36 -11.47 -0.06
N GLU A 259 -24.15 -12.10 0.79
CA GLU A 259 -25.59 -11.83 0.88
C GLU A 259 -25.86 -10.41 1.40
N ARG A 260 -25.09 -9.97 2.40
CA ARG A 260 -25.15 -8.59 2.89
C ARG A 260 -24.66 -7.60 1.85
N LEU A 261 -23.56 -7.92 1.15
CA LEU A 261 -23.02 -7.10 0.07
C LEU A 261 -24.04 -6.87 -1.05
N GLU A 262 -24.74 -7.91 -1.48
CA GLU A 262 -25.76 -7.83 -2.54
C GLU A 262 -26.99 -6.99 -2.14
N LYS A 263 -27.27 -6.85 -0.85
CA LYS A 263 -28.37 -6.02 -0.33
C LYS A 263 -28.00 -4.53 -0.24
N GLU A 264 -26.70 -4.20 -0.31
CA GLU A 264 -26.26 -2.81 -0.25
C GLU A 264 -26.49 -2.08 -1.56
N GLN A 265 -26.80 -0.78 -1.46
CA GLN A 265 -26.87 0.11 -2.60
C GLN A 265 -25.49 0.16 -3.28
N SER A 266 -25.43 -0.03 -4.60
CA SER A 266 -24.16 0.00 -5.34
C SER A 266 -23.13 -1.03 -4.86
N SER A 267 -23.55 -2.29 -4.66
CA SER A 267 -22.69 -3.40 -4.20
C SER A 267 -21.37 -3.53 -4.97
N ASN A 268 -21.37 -3.28 -6.30
CA ASN A 268 -20.16 -3.29 -7.13
C ASN A 268 -19.17 -2.19 -6.73
N TYR A 269 -19.66 -0.99 -6.45
CA TYR A 269 -18.80 0.12 -6.04
C TYR A 269 -18.26 -0.09 -4.63
N LEU A 270 -19.09 -0.62 -3.72
CA LEU A 270 -18.67 -0.99 -2.37
C LEU A 270 -17.59 -2.09 -2.41
N LEU A 271 -17.77 -3.11 -3.24
CA LEU A 271 -16.77 -4.16 -3.43
C LEU A 271 -15.45 -3.59 -3.95
N TRP A 272 -15.51 -2.69 -4.94
CA TRP A 272 -14.33 -1.97 -5.43
C TRP A 272 -13.66 -1.16 -4.32
N TYR A 273 -14.44 -0.39 -3.54
CA TYR A 273 -13.94 0.41 -2.43
C TYR A 273 -13.19 -0.42 -1.39
N ILE A 274 -13.69 -1.62 -1.07
CA ILE A 274 -13.04 -2.53 -0.14
C ILE A 274 -11.78 -3.15 -0.77
N LEU A 275 -11.88 -3.71 -1.98
CA LEU A 275 -10.82 -4.52 -2.58
C LEU A 275 -9.65 -3.71 -3.14
N LYS A 276 -9.82 -2.44 -3.50
CA LYS A 276 -8.72 -1.58 -3.95
C LYS A 276 -7.58 -1.49 -2.92
N ASN A 277 -7.91 -1.56 -1.63
CA ASN A 277 -6.94 -1.49 -0.54
C ASN A 277 -6.07 -2.75 -0.40
N TYR A 278 -6.46 -3.83 -1.07
CA TYR A 278 -5.72 -5.10 -1.11
C TYR A 278 -4.99 -5.32 -2.44
N GLY A 279 -4.80 -4.25 -3.24
CA GLY A 279 -4.02 -4.27 -4.47
C GLY A 279 -4.73 -4.88 -5.68
N PHE A 280 -6.03 -5.16 -5.62
CA PHE A 280 -6.81 -5.63 -6.77
C PHE A 280 -7.11 -4.48 -7.73
N ASN A 281 -6.87 -4.69 -9.02
CA ASN A 281 -7.19 -3.72 -10.06
C ASN A 281 -8.67 -3.77 -10.50
N ALA A 282 -9.12 -2.74 -11.21
CA ALA A 282 -10.51 -2.61 -11.63
C ALA A 282 -11.02 -3.80 -12.49
N ALA A 283 -10.17 -4.37 -13.34
CA ALA A 283 -10.52 -5.53 -14.18
C ALA A 283 -10.74 -6.79 -13.33
N GLN A 284 -9.84 -7.04 -12.36
CA GLN A 284 -9.98 -8.14 -11.42
C GLN A 284 -11.25 -8.00 -10.56
N ILE A 285 -11.51 -6.80 -10.04
CA ILE A 285 -12.70 -6.55 -9.22
C ILE A 285 -13.99 -6.78 -10.02
N LYS A 286 -14.00 -6.36 -11.28
CA LYS A 286 -15.13 -6.65 -12.18
C LYS A 286 -15.34 -8.15 -12.38
N GLN A 287 -14.27 -8.93 -12.58
CA GLN A 287 -14.35 -10.40 -12.67
C GLN A 287 -14.87 -11.04 -11.38
N ILE A 288 -14.39 -10.58 -10.21
CA ILE A 288 -14.82 -11.04 -8.91
C ILE A 288 -16.32 -10.76 -8.72
N SER A 289 -16.76 -9.52 -9.00
CA SER A 289 -18.16 -9.12 -8.90
C SER A 289 -19.09 -9.98 -9.78
N CYS A 290 -18.70 -10.25 -11.03
CA CYS A 290 -19.46 -11.13 -11.92
C CYS A 290 -19.45 -12.59 -11.45
N GLY A 291 -18.45 -13.01 -10.70
CA GLY A 291 -18.23 -14.38 -10.26
C GLY A 291 -18.76 -14.72 -8.87
N LEU A 292 -19.39 -13.80 -8.15
CA LEU A 292 -19.78 -13.99 -6.74
C LEU A 292 -20.59 -15.28 -6.48
N LYS A 293 -21.47 -15.67 -7.41
CA LYS A 293 -22.32 -16.86 -7.28
C LYS A 293 -21.79 -18.09 -8.01
N THR A 294 -20.94 -17.91 -9.01
CA THR A 294 -20.56 -18.99 -9.95
C THR A 294 -19.12 -19.47 -9.78
N SER A 295 -18.30 -18.73 -9.07
CA SER A 295 -16.86 -18.97 -9.00
C SER A 295 -16.40 -19.45 -7.62
N VAL A 296 -17.19 -20.31 -6.96
CA VAL A 296 -16.81 -20.90 -5.66
C VAL A 296 -15.51 -21.69 -5.80
N GLY A 297 -14.54 -21.39 -4.93
CA GLY A 297 -13.22 -22.03 -4.93
C GLY A 297 -12.22 -21.42 -5.93
N ARG A 298 -12.65 -20.52 -6.81
CA ARG A 298 -11.71 -19.77 -7.67
C ARG A 298 -10.88 -18.79 -6.84
N VAL A 299 -9.64 -18.59 -7.28
CA VAL A 299 -8.67 -17.69 -6.63
C VAL A 299 -8.34 -16.55 -7.57
N TRP A 300 -8.22 -15.36 -7.02
CA TRP A 300 -7.65 -14.17 -7.67
C TRP A 300 -6.51 -13.66 -6.82
N GLU A 301 -5.39 -13.32 -7.45
CA GLU A 301 -4.21 -12.78 -6.78
C GLU A 301 -3.94 -11.35 -7.25
N SER A 302 -3.73 -10.48 -6.30
CA SER A 302 -3.20 -9.13 -6.51
C SER A 302 -1.68 -9.13 -6.27
N THR A 303 -1.07 -7.96 -6.26
CA THR A 303 0.36 -7.81 -5.91
C THR A 303 0.67 -8.13 -4.45
N THR A 304 -0.31 -8.11 -3.56
CA THR A 304 -0.12 -8.23 -2.10
C THR A 304 -1.01 -9.27 -1.44
N HIS A 305 -2.17 -9.59 -2.04
CA HIS A 305 -3.20 -10.45 -1.43
C HIS A 305 -3.76 -11.46 -2.42
N ALA A 306 -4.27 -12.56 -1.90
CA ALA A 306 -5.11 -13.49 -2.61
C ALA A 306 -6.56 -13.41 -2.09
N LEU A 307 -7.51 -13.71 -2.98
CA LEU A 307 -8.94 -13.73 -2.69
C LEU A 307 -9.56 -15.02 -3.19
N THR A 308 -10.42 -15.62 -2.38
CA THR A 308 -11.27 -16.75 -2.80
C THR A 308 -12.71 -16.56 -2.33
N ILE A 309 -13.62 -17.24 -3.01
CA ILE A 309 -15.05 -17.27 -2.66
C ILE A 309 -15.36 -18.65 -2.10
N ASN A 310 -15.85 -18.70 -0.87
CA ASN A 310 -16.26 -19.95 -0.21
C ASN A 310 -17.43 -19.71 0.75
N ASN A 311 -18.42 -20.64 0.78
CA ASN A 311 -19.57 -20.60 1.69
C ASN A 311 -20.25 -19.22 1.74
N ASN A 312 -20.56 -18.63 0.58
CA ASN A 312 -21.20 -17.31 0.45
C ASN A 312 -20.40 -16.16 1.08
N LYS A 313 -19.06 -16.32 1.19
CA LYS A 313 -18.14 -15.32 1.73
C LYS A 313 -16.99 -15.09 0.75
N ILE A 314 -16.56 -13.84 0.65
CA ILE A 314 -15.28 -13.47 0.04
C ILE A 314 -14.25 -13.47 1.16
N ILE A 315 -13.18 -14.22 0.98
CA ILE A 315 -12.06 -14.31 1.93
C ILE A 315 -10.82 -13.71 1.25
N VAL A 316 -10.23 -12.71 1.88
CA VAL A 316 -9.02 -12.03 1.40
C VAL A 316 -7.92 -12.24 2.44
N GLU A 317 -6.75 -12.71 2.00
CA GLU A 317 -5.57 -12.89 2.86
C GLU A 317 -4.32 -12.37 2.14
N PRO A 318 -3.27 -11.95 2.88
CA PRO A 318 -1.97 -11.64 2.29
C PRO A 318 -1.44 -12.84 1.50
N LEU A 319 -0.70 -12.57 0.41
CA LEU A 319 -0.03 -13.63 -0.34
C LEU A 319 0.87 -14.43 0.60
N PHE A 320 0.68 -15.73 0.61
CA PHE A 320 1.49 -16.63 1.41
C PHE A 320 2.88 -16.75 0.77
N THR A 321 3.88 -16.17 1.41
CA THR A 321 5.28 -16.42 1.05
C THR A 321 5.66 -17.78 1.64
N CYS A 322 5.76 -18.78 0.77
CA CYS A 322 6.13 -20.13 1.17
C CYS A 322 7.54 -20.14 1.75
N ASP A 323 7.67 -20.30 3.06
CA ASP A 323 8.94 -20.68 3.66
C ASP A 323 9.11 -22.19 3.38
N SER A 324 9.90 -22.53 2.35
CA SER A 324 10.12 -23.89 1.89
C SER A 324 10.97 -24.72 2.86
N LYS A 325 11.07 -24.32 4.12
CA LYS A 325 11.84 -25.01 5.15
C LYS A 325 11.26 -26.40 5.43
N GLU A 326 12.14 -27.37 5.39
CA GLU A 326 11.92 -28.72 5.92
C GLU A 326 12.55 -28.79 7.31
N TYR A 327 11.73 -29.12 8.31
CA TYR A 327 12.16 -29.24 9.69
C TYR A 327 12.50 -30.69 9.99
N ARG A 328 13.70 -30.96 10.54
CA ARG A 328 14.13 -32.30 10.93
C ARG A 328 13.88 -32.53 12.43
N LEU A 329 13.20 -33.63 12.73
CA LEU A 329 12.89 -34.07 14.08
C LEU A 329 13.76 -35.31 14.38
N ILE A 330 14.80 -35.10 15.20
CA ILE A 330 15.89 -36.09 15.33
C ILE A 330 15.46 -37.24 16.22
N GLU A 331 14.65 -37.00 17.25
CA GLU A 331 14.22 -37.95 18.27
C GLU A 331 12.88 -37.55 18.87
N GLU A 332 12.46 -38.19 19.94
CA GLU A 332 11.31 -37.78 20.73
C GLU A 332 11.53 -36.41 21.36
N GLY A 333 10.47 -35.61 21.54
CA GLY A 333 10.58 -34.30 22.16
C GLY A 333 9.50 -33.31 21.73
N LEU A 334 9.65 -32.08 22.21
CA LEU A 334 8.80 -30.94 21.83
C LEU A 334 9.55 -30.06 20.84
N TYR A 335 8.93 -29.85 19.68
CA TYR A 335 9.47 -29.06 18.58
C TYR A 335 8.63 -27.84 18.28
N HIS A 336 9.18 -26.65 18.40
CA HIS A 336 8.56 -25.40 17.96
C HIS A 336 9.07 -25.07 16.54
N LEU A 337 8.27 -25.39 15.54
CA LEU A 337 8.68 -25.29 14.13
C LEU A 337 8.52 -23.84 13.61
N ASN A 338 7.45 -23.18 14.02
CA ASN A 338 7.25 -21.76 13.77
C ASN A 338 6.28 -21.17 14.82
N SER A 339 5.88 -19.90 14.67
CA SER A 339 4.99 -19.22 15.62
C SER A 339 3.59 -19.84 15.78
N LYS A 340 3.18 -20.73 14.85
CA LYS A 340 1.83 -21.32 14.79
C LYS A 340 1.84 -22.86 14.78
N LEU A 341 3.03 -23.47 14.76
CA LEU A 341 3.15 -24.93 14.62
C LEU A 341 4.15 -25.47 15.63
N SER A 342 3.63 -26.20 16.60
CA SER A 342 4.44 -26.97 17.54
C SER A 342 3.97 -28.42 17.55
N ILE A 343 4.90 -29.36 17.61
CA ILE A 343 4.64 -30.81 17.60
C ILE A 343 5.35 -31.45 18.77
N GLU A 344 4.62 -32.22 19.56
CA GLU A 344 5.17 -33.05 20.62
C GLU A 344 5.18 -34.51 20.17
N ILE A 345 6.28 -35.21 20.36
CA ILE A 345 6.47 -36.63 20.02
C ILE A 345 6.92 -37.38 21.26
N LYS A 346 6.15 -38.43 21.63
CA LYS A 346 6.44 -39.29 22.79
C LYS A 346 6.27 -40.74 22.39
N LYS A 347 7.18 -41.59 22.84
CA LYS A 347 7.09 -43.04 22.69
C LYS A 347 6.64 -43.67 23.99
N GLU A 348 5.58 -44.52 23.92
CA GLU A 348 5.01 -45.17 25.11
C GLU A 348 4.68 -46.62 24.82
N PRO A 349 4.77 -47.51 25.86
CA PRO A 349 4.23 -48.87 25.78
C PRO A 349 2.74 -48.84 25.45
N TYR A 350 2.29 -49.73 24.59
CA TYR A 350 0.90 -49.84 24.17
C TYR A 350 0.25 -51.15 24.60
N SER A 351 -0.95 -51.05 25.17
CA SER A 351 -1.87 -52.19 25.35
C SER A 351 -3.20 -51.86 24.68
N ILE A 352 -3.85 -52.86 24.13
CA ILE A 352 -5.17 -52.74 23.49
C ILE A 352 -6.20 -52.08 24.43
N ASP A 353 -6.08 -52.30 25.71
CA ASP A 353 -6.97 -51.70 26.74
C ASP A 353 -6.85 -50.18 26.85
N ASN A 354 -5.74 -49.60 26.37
CA ASN A 354 -5.50 -48.15 26.42
C ASN A 354 -6.31 -47.35 25.37
N GLY A 355 -6.99 -48.06 24.43
CA GLY A 355 -7.72 -47.42 23.36
C GLY A 355 -6.79 -46.69 22.34
N PHE A 356 -7.34 -45.74 21.61
CA PHE A 356 -6.60 -44.85 20.67
C PHE A 356 -7.27 -43.48 20.61
N SER A 357 -6.48 -42.47 20.31
CA SER A 357 -7.02 -41.11 20.12
C SER A 357 -7.86 -41.04 18.84
N LYS A 358 -9.00 -40.34 18.91
CA LYS A 358 -9.86 -40.01 17.77
C LYS A 358 -9.63 -38.56 17.30
N ASP A 359 -8.81 -37.80 18.01
CA ASP A 359 -8.48 -36.43 17.65
C ASP A 359 -7.48 -36.41 16.48
N PRO A 360 -7.80 -35.82 15.35
CA PRO A 360 -6.86 -35.70 14.23
C PRO A 360 -5.61 -34.89 14.55
N LYS A 361 -5.60 -34.12 15.66
CA LYS A 361 -4.44 -33.38 16.18
C LYS A 361 -3.58 -34.16 17.17
N ASP A 362 -4.06 -35.29 17.67
CA ASP A 362 -3.36 -36.18 18.60
C ASP A 362 -3.39 -37.60 18.02
N VAL A 363 -2.37 -37.95 17.25
CA VAL A 363 -2.33 -39.19 16.50
C VAL A 363 -1.39 -40.21 17.16
N TRP A 364 -1.82 -41.47 17.20
CA TRP A 364 -1.04 -42.58 17.72
C TRP A 364 -0.76 -43.55 16.59
N ILE A 365 0.52 -43.85 16.38
CA ILE A 365 1.01 -44.71 15.30
C ILE A 365 1.91 -45.83 15.84
N ASP A 366 2.09 -46.88 15.09
CA ASP A 366 2.98 -47.97 15.41
C ASP A 366 4.44 -47.53 15.38
N ALA A 367 5.09 -47.49 16.54
CA ALA A 367 6.45 -46.99 16.69
C ALA A 367 7.48 -47.86 15.96
N ASP A 368 7.21 -49.14 15.78
CA ASP A 368 8.19 -50.07 15.11
C ASP A 368 8.26 -49.85 13.59
N LYS A 369 7.32 -49.06 13.03
CA LYS A 369 7.28 -48.70 11.60
C LYS A 369 7.91 -47.34 11.33
N VAL A 370 8.33 -46.63 12.35
CA VAL A 370 8.85 -45.26 12.26
C VAL A 370 10.35 -45.25 12.48
N VAL A 371 11.06 -44.60 11.59
CA VAL A 371 12.52 -44.47 11.62
C VAL A 371 12.89 -42.99 11.67
N PHE A 372 13.57 -42.57 12.71
CA PHE A 372 14.10 -41.22 12.82
C PHE A 372 15.37 -41.03 11.96
N PRO A 373 15.68 -39.77 11.51
CA PRO A 373 14.98 -38.56 11.79
C PRO A 373 13.66 -38.47 10.98
N LEU A 374 12.61 -37.93 11.58
CA LEU A 374 11.41 -37.53 10.87
C LEU A 374 11.60 -36.16 10.24
N SER A 375 10.78 -35.82 9.25
CA SER A 375 10.75 -34.45 8.74
C SER A 375 9.34 -33.89 8.61
N VAL A 376 9.21 -32.55 8.76
CA VAL A 376 7.95 -31.82 8.60
C VAL A 376 8.15 -30.76 7.54
N ARG A 377 7.30 -30.76 6.52
CA ARG A 377 7.30 -29.75 5.46
C ARG A 377 5.89 -29.44 4.97
N LEU A 378 5.76 -28.34 4.25
CA LEU A 378 4.53 -28.10 3.50
C LEU A 378 4.31 -29.16 2.43
N ILE A 379 3.04 -29.39 2.08
CA ILE A 379 2.66 -30.28 0.99
C ILE A 379 3.31 -29.83 -0.32
N LYS A 380 3.66 -30.79 -1.17
CA LYS A 380 4.16 -30.56 -2.54
C LYS A 380 3.17 -31.14 -3.54
N GLU A 381 3.23 -30.63 -4.76
CA GLU A 381 2.47 -31.21 -5.86
C GLU A 381 2.90 -32.68 -6.08
N GLY A 382 1.92 -33.57 -6.26
CA GLY A 382 2.14 -34.99 -6.41
C GLY A 382 2.26 -35.79 -5.11
N ASP A 383 2.25 -35.17 -3.93
CA ASP A 383 2.26 -35.88 -2.65
C ASP A 383 1.07 -36.85 -2.52
N ARG A 384 1.40 -38.10 -2.12
CA ARG A 384 0.44 -39.20 -1.99
C ARG A 384 0.58 -39.90 -0.65
N MET A 385 -0.55 -40.38 -0.12
CA MET A 385 -0.60 -41.22 1.06
C MET A 385 -1.70 -42.26 0.91
N ILE A 386 -1.71 -43.26 1.76
CA ILE A 386 -2.82 -44.21 1.90
C ILE A 386 -3.65 -43.79 3.12
N PRO A 387 -4.78 -43.09 2.96
CA PRO A 387 -5.55 -42.61 4.11
C PRO A 387 -6.02 -43.77 4.98
N LEU A 388 -5.99 -43.62 6.30
CA LEU A 388 -6.43 -44.63 7.26
C LEU A 388 -7.79 -45.26 6.87
N GLY A 389 -7.81 -46.57 6.76
CA GLY A 389 -9.00 -47.36 6.36
C GLY A 389 -9.17 -47.53 4.85
N MET A 390 -8.30 -47.01 4.02
CA MET A 390 -8.29 -47.20 2.56
C MET A 390 -7.22 -48.19 2.11
N LYS A 391 -7.48 -48.89 0.99
CA LYS A 391 -6.53 -49.87 0.41
C LYS A 391 -5.63 -49.25 -0.66
N GLY A 392 -5.95 -48.05 -1.16
CA GLY A 392 -5.27 -47.41 -2.28
C GLY A 392 -4.61 -46.09 -1.92
N SER A 393 -3.54 -45.75 -2.64
CA SER A 393 -2.88 -44.45 -2.53
C SER A 393 -3.73 -43.35 -3.16
N LYS A 394 -3.84 -42.20 -2.49
CA LYS A 394 -4.59 -41.02 -2.92
C LYS A 394 -3.71 -39.79 -2.90
N LEU A 395 -3.92 -38.88 -3.85
CA LEU A 395 -3.24 -37.57 -3.82
C LEU A 395 -3.73 -36.76 -2.59
N ILE A 396 -2.81 -36.04 -1.94
CA ILE A 396 -3.18 -35.17 -0.82
C ILE A 396 -4.12 -34.05 -1.30
N SER A 397 -3.91 -33.51 -2.50
CA SER A 397 -4.81 -32.54 -3.13
C SER A 397 -6.26 -33.04 -3.18
N ASP A 398 -6.45 -34.32 -3.50
CA ASP A 398 -7.79 -34.92 -3.57
C ASP A 398 -8.40 -35.12 -2.16
N ILE A 399 -7.57 -35.52 -1.19
CA ILE A 399 -8.00 -35.65 0.21
C ILE A 399 -8.50 -34.31 0.75
N LEU A 400 -7.72 -33.23 0.48
CA LEU A 400 -8.08 -31.88 0.91
C LEU A 400 -9.31 -31.33 0.18
N THR A 401 -9.53 -31.76 -1.07
CA THR A 401 -10.73 -31.42 -1.85
C THR A 401 -11.97 -32.11 -1.30
N ASP A 402 -11.92 -33.41 -1.07
CA ASP A 402 -13.01 -34.18 -0.51
C ASP A 402 -13.43 -33.71 0.90
N THR A 403 -12.45 -33.27 1.68
CA THR A 403 -12.68 -32.71 3.02
C THR A 403 -13.00 -31.22 3.00
N LYS A 404 -13.18 -30.59 1.81
CA LYS A 404 -13.57 -29.20 1.59
C LYS A 404 -12.64 -28.18 2.30
N VAL A 405 -11.34 -28.49 2.36
CA VAL A 405 -10.36 -27.59 2.95
C VAL A 405 -10.25 -26.32 2.10
N SER A 406 -10.22 -25.16 2.75
CA SER A 406 -10.13 -23.86 2.07
C SER A 406 -8.82 -23.74 1.29
N TYR A 407 -8.79 -22.87 0.28
CA TYR A 407 -7.58 -22.61 -0.50
C TYR A 407 -6.39 -22.21 0.39
N PHE A 408 -6.61 -21.28 1.33
CA PHE A 408 -5.56 -20.77 2.20
C PHE A 408 -5.04 -21.83 3.18
N ASP A 409 -5.93 -22.66 3.74
CA ASP A 409 -5.54 -23.75 4.62
C ASP A 409 -4.73 -24.83 3.88
N ARG A 410 -5.03 -25.04 2.57
CA ARG A 410 -4.23 -25.97 1.75
C ARG A 410 -2.80 -25.51 1.58
N GLN A 411 -2.59 -24.21 1.36
CA GLN A 411 -1.23 -23.66 1.20
C GLN A 411 -0.39 -23.78 2.48
N ARG A 412 -1.06 -23.81 3.65
CA ARG A 412 -0.42 -23.93 4.98
C ARG A 412 -0.44 -25.35 5.50
N GLN A 413 -0.83 -26.33 4.68
CA GLN A 413 -0.93 -27.72 5.09
C GLN A 413 0.45 -28.38 5.17
N TYR A 414 0.79 -28.91 6.35
CA TYR A 414 2.00 -29.66 6.59
C TYR A 414 1.77 -31.15 6.48
N VAL A 415 2.86 -31.89 6.16
CA VAL A 415 2.97 -33.34 6.24
C VAL A 415 4.15 -33.71 7.12
N LEU A 416 3.98 -34.78 7.90
CA LEU A 416 5.05 -35.44 8.63
C LEU A 416 5.51 -36.65 7.80
N LEU A 417 6.81 -36.74 7.59
CA LEU A 417 7.45 -37.81 6.79
C LEU A 417 8.37 -38.68 7.65
N ASN A 418 8.42 -39.94 7.31
CA ASN A 418 9.42 -40.88 7.78
C ASN A 418 10.80 -40.64 7.14
N ASN A 419 11.84 -41.24 7.64
CA ASN A 419 13.19 -41.11 7.10
C ASN A 419 13.31 -41.50 5.61
N ASP A 420 12.48 -42.43 5.13
CA ASP A 420 12.36 -42.83 3.72
C ASP A 420 11.49 -41.94 2.86
N GLN A 421 11.13 -40.74 3.36
CA GLN A 421 10.30 -39.74 2.71
C GLN A 421 8.83 -40.17 2.49
N GLN A 422 8.38 -41.26 3.09
CA GLN A 422 6.98 -41.63 3.06
C GLN A 422 6.18 -40.77 4.05
N ILE A 423 4.98 -40.34 3.64
CA ILE A 423 4.12 -39.51 4.47
C ILE A 423 3.48 -40.41 5.53
N ILE A 424 3.67 -40.04 6.80
CA ILE A 424 3.09 -40.69 7.97
C ILE A 424 1.75 -40.04 8.34
N TRP A 425 1.72 -38.71 8.31
CA TRP A 425 0.60 -37.94 8.80
C TRP A 425 0.38 -36.67 7.98
N LEU A 426 -0.84 -36.47 7.50
CA LEU A 426 -1.32 -35.18 7.04
C LEU A 426 -1.66 -34.37 8.30
N VAL A 427 -0.77 -33.50 8.70
CA VAL A 427 -0.75 -32.87 10.04
C VAL A 427 -2.10 -32.23 10.39
N GLY A 428 -2.62 -32.61 11.57
CA GLY A 428 -3.92 -32.14 12.06
C GLY A 428 -5.14 -32.75 11.35
N ARG A 429 -4.96 -33.79 10.49
CA ARG A 429 -6.07 -34.38 9.70
C ARG A 429 -6.10 -35.88 9.74
N ARG A 430 -5.21 -36.59 9.06
CA ARG A 430 -5.30 -38.03 8.87
C ARG A 430 -3.94 -38.71 8.79
N ILE A 431 -3.79 -39.87 9.44
CA ILE A 431 -2.60 -40.71 9.34
C ILE A 431 -2.64 -41.59 8.09
N ASP A 432 -1.50 -42.06 7.67
CA ASP A 432 -1.38 -43.10 6.64
C ASP A 432 -1.65 -44.49 7.22
N ASP A 433 -2.40 -45.31 6.50
CA ASP A 433 -2.86 -46.66 6.94
C ASP A 433 -1.70 -47.60 7.23
N ARG A 434 -0.53 -47.41 6.60
CA ARG A 434 0.65 -48.24 6.83
C ARG A 434 1.19 -48.12 8.26
N TYR A 435 1.01 -46.97 8.90
CA TYR A 435 1.52 -46.68 10.24
C TYR A 435 0.48 -46.88 11.35
N LYS A 436 -0.68 -47.36 11.02
CA LYS A 436 -1.76 -47.63 12.02
C LYS A 436 -1.35 -48.66 13.08
N ILE A 437 -1.88 -48.48 14.24
CA ILE A 437 -1.81 -49.47 15.33
C ILE A 437 -2.53 -50.76 14.92
N THR A 438 -1.95 -51.90 15.25
CA THR A 438 -2.48 -53.24 15.01
C THR A 438 -2.49 -54.07 16.31
N SER A 439 -3.07 -55.25 16.28
CA SER A 439 -3.05 -56.20 17.42
C SER A 439 -1.63 -56.66 17.82
N SER A 440 -0.66 -56.50 16.93
CA SER A 440 0.76 -56.84 17.17
C SER A 440 1.59 -55.66 17.70
N THR A 441 1.05 -54.44 17.73
CA THR A 441 1.76 -53.26 18.17
C THR A 441 2.02 -53.31 19.67
N LYS A 442 3.29 -53.18 20.08
CA LYS A 442 3.72 -53.18 21.48
C LYS A 442 4.06 -51.78 21.99
N THR A 443 4.44 -50.88 21.09
CA THR A 443 4.87 -49.54 21.40
C THR A 443 4.24 -48.57 20.40
N VAL A 444 3.73 -47.46 20.92
CA VAL A 444 3.16 -46.39 20.09
C VAL A 444 3.99 -45.12 20.13
N LEU A 445 4.01 -44.44 19.03
CA LEU A 445 4.49 -43.06 18.94
C LEU A 445 3.28 -42.14 18.96
N LYS A 446 3.13 -41.37 20.04
CA LYS A 446 2.10 -40.34 20.18
C LYS A 446 2.63 -39.03 19.61
N ILE A 447 1.91 -38.46 18.68
CA ILE A 447 2.28 -37.20 17.99
C ILE A 447 1.15 -36.22 18.15
N LYS A 448 1.41 -35.14 18.86
CA LYS A 448 0.39 -34.13 19.20
C LYS A 448 0.75 -32.78 18.60
N LEU A 449 -0.22 -32.19 17.91
CA LEU A 449 -0.19 -30.81 17.44
C LEU A 449 -0.66 -29.89 18.58
N LEU A 450 0.17 -28.90 18.93
CA LEU A 450 -0.09 -27.98 20.04
C LEU A 450 -0.48 -26.60 19.52
#